data_f5d9b793ed2c3663e96d07dd74d9dff4
#
_entry.id   f5d9b793ed2c3663e96d07dd74d9dff4
#
_cell.length_a   1.000
_cell.length_b   1.000
_cell.length_c   1.000
_cell.angle_alpha   90.00
_cell.angle_beta   90.00
_cell.angle_gamma   90.00
#
_symmetry.space_group_name_H-M   'P 1'
#
loop_
_entity.id
_entity.type
_entity.pdbx_description
1 polymer ?
#
loop_
_entity_poly.entity_id
_entity_poly.type
_entity_poly.pdbx_seq_one_letter_code
_entity_poly.pdbx_strand_id
1 'polypeptide(L)'
;MAIHINIIGAGNMAYQLTQAFHNHPEVQLQQLYNRSELSPEFNVFEIEKIHHLSTLRPADVCIIAVKDEAIAEISKKLPFENQLVVHTSGNTSIEAIDSKNRRGVFYPLQTMNKQTLVDFTKVPFCLEAENTNDFHLLQRLASLLSTKIYALNSYQRRVLHLAAVFINNFSNHLVYISEQICKENEVPFEILQPLLTETFTKLQNTSAYDAQTGPARRNDSLTIGNHLAMLDNNNYKEIYEIITNSIINTYGRKEL
;
A
#
# COMPACT_ATOMS: atom_id res chain seq x y z
N MET A 1 7.83 -8.59 -28.17
CA MET A 1 7.14 -7.31 -28.44
C MET A 1 7.00 -6.59 -27.11
N ALA A 2 7.23 -5.26 -27.11
CA ALA A 2 7.01 -4.43 -25.93
C ALA A 2 5.54 -4.41 -25.55
N ILE A 3 5.25 -4.32 -24.25
CA ILE A 3 3.89 -4.14 -23.72
C ILE A 3 3.59 -2.63 -23.71
N HIS A 4 2.53 -2.23 -24.40
CA HIS A 4 2.08 -0.84 -24.42
C HIS A 4 1.19 -0.58 -23.20
N ILE A 5 1.50 0.46 -22.43
CA ILE A 5 0.71 0.82 -21.27
C ILE A 5 0.34 2.29 -21.24
N ASN A 6 -0.85 2.58 -20.69
CA ASN A 6 -1.26 3.91 -20.30
C ASN A 6 -1.37 4.00 -18.78
N ILE A 7 -1.02 5.13 -18.19
CA ILE A 7 -1.20 5.40 -16.77
C ILE A 7 -2.17 6.57 -16.59
N ILE A 8 -3.17 6.37 -15.73
CA ILE A 8 -4.18 7.36 -15.38
C ILE A 8 -3.99 7.76 -13.92
N GLY A 9 -3.65 9.02 -13.67
CA GLY A 9 -3.41 9.59 -12.36
C GLY A 9 -2.03 10.22 -12.23
N ALA A 10 -1.85 11.04 -11.19
CA ALA A 10 -0.60 11.73 -10.88
C ALA A 10 -0.24 11.66 -9.37
N GLY A 11 -0.80 10.69 -8.67
CA GLY A 11 -0.47 10.41 -7.27
C GLY A 11 0.87 9.67 -7.12
N ASN A 12 1.20 9.31 -5.89
CA ASN A 12 2.45 8.59 -5.57
C ASN A 12 2.56 7.26 -6.34
N MET A 13 1.48 6.48 -6.42
CA MET A 13 1.45 5.21 -7.13
C MET A 13 1.71 5.40 -8.64
N ALA A 14 1.02 6.37 -9.26
CA ALA A 14 1.22 6.69 -10.67
C ALA A 14 2.67 7.12 -10.95
N TYR A 15 3.25 7.94 -10.08
CA TYR A 15 4.65 8.37 -10.20
C TYR A 15 5.62 7.19 -10.15
N GLN A 16 5.50 6.34 -9.14
CA GLN A 16 6.39 5.19 -8.95
C GLN A 16 6.29 4.17 -10.10
N LEU A 17 5.07 3.88 -10.59
CA LEU A 17 4.88 3.01 -11.75
C LEU A 17 5.42 3.65 -13.03
N THR A 18 5.21 4.95 -13.24
CA THR A 18 5.80 5.69 -14.37
C THR A 18 7.32 5.59 -14.33
N GLN A 19 7.94 5.85 -13.18
CA GLN A 19 9.38 5.75 -12.98
C GLN A 19 9.91 4.34 -13.26
N ALA A 20 9.21 3.31 -12.79
CA ALA A 20 9.62 1.92 -12.96
C ALA A 20 9.56 1.44 -14.42
N PHE A 21 8.56 1.93 -15.19
CA PHE A 21 8.33 1.49 -16.56
C PHE A 21 8.96 2.42 -17.63
N HIS A 22 9.29 3.67 -17.28
CA HIS A 22 9.68 4.71 -18.26
C HIS A 22 10.81 4.29 -19.20
N ASN A 23 11.84 3.65 -18.71
CA ASN A 23 12.97 3.21 -19.54
C ASN A 23 13.10 1.68 -19.62
N HIS A 24 12.03 0.95 -19.30
CA HIS A 24 12.09 -0.50 -19.35
C HIS A 24 12.02 -1.00 -20.82
N PRO A 25 12.97 -1.82 -21.31
CA PRO A 25 13.08 -2.17 -22.73
C PRO A 25 11.89 -2.96 -23.26
N GLU A 26 11.16 -3.65 -22.39
CA GLU A 26 9.97 -4.44 -22.74
C GLU A 26 8.65 -3.70 -22.54
N VAL A 27 8.67 -2.43 -22.16
CA VAL A 27 7.46 -1.61 -21.91
C VAL A 27 7.52 -0.33 -22.72
N GLN A 28 6.42 0.03 -23.35
CA GLN A 28 6.22 1.33 -23.96
C GLN A 28 5.12 2.09 -23.22
N LEU A 29 5.52 3.07 -22.41
CA LEU A 29 4.60 4.04 -21.85
C LEU A 29 4.10 4.95 -22.97
N GLN A 30 2.80 4.84 -23.33
CA GLN A 30 2.23 5.64 -24.42
C GLN A 30 1.73 7.00 -23.94
N GLN A 31 0.89 7.00 -22.92
CA GLN A 31 0.26 8.21 -22.41
C GLN A 31 0.14 8.20 -20.89
N LEU A 32 0.32 9.39 -20.31
CA LEU A 32 0.01 9.67 -18.90
C LEU A 32 -1.15 10.66 -18.85
N TYR A 33 -2.28 10.24 -18.29
CA TYR A 33 -3.42 11.11 -18.09
C TYR A 33 -3.48 11.68 -16.68
N ASN A 34 -3.71 12.97 -16.58
CA ASN A 34 -4.17 13.60 -15.35
C ASN A 34 -5.10 14.78 -15.67
N ARG A 35 -6.18 14.93 -14.91
CA ARG A 35 -7.20 15.99 -15.13
C ARG A 35 -6.64 17.40 -15.02
N SER A 36 -5.72 17.62 -14.09
CA SER A 36 -5.02 18.90 -13.87
C SER A 36 -3.58 18.79 -14.33
N GLU A 37 -2.88 19.92 -14.33
CA GLU A 37 -1.44 19.94 -14.60
C GLU A 37 -0.70 18.95 -13.68
N LEU A 38 0.32 18.33 -14.23
CA LEU A 38 1.19 17.40 -13.51
C LEU A 38 2.17 18.19 -12.64
N SER A 39 2.48 17.67 -11.49
CA SER A 39 3.55 18.24 -10.65
C SER A 39 4.91 18.13 -11.36
N PRO A 40 5.87 19.06 -11.07
CA PRO A 40 7.14 19.16 -11.78
C PRO A 40 7.95 17.85 -11.85
N GLU A 41 7.78 16.95 -10.89
CA GLU A 41 8.47 15.66 -10.84
C GLU A 41 8.16 14.78 -12.07
N PHE A 42 7.00 14.96 -12.71
CA PHE A 42 6.65 14.24 -13.93
C PHE A 42 7.33 14.78 -15.20
N ASN A 43 7.99 15.95 -15.13
CA ASN A 43 8.62 16.57 -16.31
C ASN A 43 9.84 15.79 -16.82
N VAL A 44 10.44 14.96 -15.98
CA VAL A 44 11.59 14.12 -16.35
C VAL A 44 11.20 12.96 -17.28
N PHE A 45 9.90 12.63 -17.38
CA PHE A 45 9.45 11.54 -18.23
C PHE A 45 9.09 12.04 -19.63
N GLU A 46 9.79 11.51 -20.64
CA GLU A 46 9.54 11.76 -22.05
C GLU A 46 8.39 10.89 -22.57
N ILE A 47 7.17 11.17 -22.07
CA ILE A 47 5.92 10.51 -22.46
C ILE A 47 4.87 11.55 -22.81
N GLU A 48 3.90 11.19 -23.63
CA GLU A 48 2.78 12.05 -23.96
C GLU A 48 1.90 12.26 -22.73
N LYS A 49 1.76 13.50 -22.31
CA LYS A 49 0.92 13.92 -21.16
C LYS A 49 -0.37 14.50 -21.68
N ILE A 50 -1.52 13.95 -21.25
CA ILE A 50 -2.84 14.36 -21.71
C ILE A 50 -3.73 14.78 -20.54
N HIS A 51 -4.66 15.71 -20.79
CA HIS A 51 -5.59 16.25 -19.79
C HIS A 51 -7.07 15.94 -20.10
N HIS A 52 -7.32 15.32 -21.25
CA HIS A 52 -8.68 14.90 -21.65
C HIS A 52 -8.71 13.40 -21.91
N LEU A 53 -9.60 12.68 -21.20
CA LEU A 53 -9.75 11.22 -21.40
C LEU A 53 -10.14 10.86 -22.83
N SER A 54 -10.85 11.74 -23.54
CA SER A 54 -11.26 11.54 -24.94
C SER A 54 -10.08 11.39 -25.91
N THR A 55 -8.87 11.82 -25.53
CA THR A 55 -7.66 11.70 -26.34
C THR A 55 -6.80 10.50 -25.93
N LEU A 56 -7.25 9.71 -24.95
CA LEU A 56 -6.54 8.51 -24.52
C LEU A 56 -6.68 7.41 -25.58
N ARG A 57 -5.54 6.90 -26.04
CA ARG A 57 -5.48 5.82 -27.05
C ARG A 57 -5.54 4.44 -26.41
N PRO A 58 -6.04 3.43 -27.13
CA PRO A 58 -5.94 2.02 -26.70
C PRO A 58 -4.49 1.61 -26.44
N ALA A 59 -4.30 0.74 -25.45
CA ALA A 59 -3.01 0.13 -25.10
C ALA A 59 -3.25 -1.32 -24.65
N ASP A 60 -2.18 -2.11 -24.52
CA ASP A 60 -2.32 -3.49 -24.02
C ASP A 60 -2.87 -3.51 -22.59
N VAL A 61 -2.44 -2.54 -21.76
CA VAL A 61 -2.93 -2.36 -20.38
C VAL A 61 -3.13 -0.88 -20.07
N CYS A 62 -4.31 -0.52 -19.56
CA CYS A 62 -4.61 0.81 -19.04
C CYS A 62 -4.66 0.77 -17.51
N ILE A 63 -3.72 1.43 -16.83
CA ILE A 63 -3.55 1.40 -15.37
C ILE A 63 -4.18 2.65 -14.74
N ILE A 64 -5.25 2.46 -13.95
CA ILE A 64 -5.89 3.52 -13.16
C ILE A 64 -5.24 3.59 -11.78
N ALA A 65 -4.40 4.60 -11.57
CA ALA A 65 -3.67 4.85 -10.32
C ALA A 65 -4.13 6.18 -9.67
N VAL A 66 -5.39 6.21 -9.29
CA VAL A 66 -6.06 7.36 -8.64
C VAL A 66 -6.60 6.96 -7.27
N LYS A 67 -7.27 7.90 -6.57
CA LYS A 67 -7.99 7.58 -5.33
C LYS A 67 -9.11 6.57 -5.60
N ASP A 68 -9.36 5.68 -4.65
CA ASP A 68 -10.34 4.59 -4.76
C ASP A 68 -11.72 5.06 -5.22
N GLU A 69 -12.22 6.15 -4.65
CA GLU A 69 -13.51 6.76 -4.97
C GLU A 69 -13.66 7.24 -6.43
N ALA A 70 -12.54 7.52 -7.11
CA ALA A 70 -12.54 8.01 -8.49
C ALA A 70 -12.44 6.88 -9.54
N ILE A 71 -12.09 5.66 -9.15
CA ILE A 71 -11.82 4.54 -10.07
C ILE A 71 -13.03 4.27 -10.97
N ALA A 72 -14.20 4.08 -10.38
CA ALA A 72 -15.42 3.73 -11.11
C ALA A 72 -15.84 4.83 -12.10
N GLU A 73 -15.76 6.10 -11.68
CA GLU A 73 -16.13 7.23 -12.54
C GLU A 73 -15.18 7.36 -13.73
N ILE A 74 -13.88 7.26 -13.49
CA ILE A 74 -12.85 7.34 -14.55
C ILE A 74 -13.01 6.17 -15.52
N SER A 75 -13.21 4.96 -15.01
CA SER A 75 -13.40 3.76 -15.83
C SER A 75 -14.56 3.91 -16.81
N LYS A 76 -15.70 4.43 -16.37
CA LYS A 76 -16.88 4.71 -17.22
C LYS A 76 -16.59 5.71 -18.35
N LYS A 77 -15.71 6.68 -18.10
CA LYS A 77 -15.38 7.76 -19.05
C LYS A 77 -14.28 7.39 -20.06
N LEU A 78 -13.69 6.20 -19.98
CA LEU A 78 -12.68 5.78 -20.95
C LEU A 78 -13.27 5.72 -22.36
N PRO A 79 -12.55 6.20 -23.41
CA PRO A 79 -13.10 6.36 -24.76
C PRO A 79 -13.11 5.06 -25.58
N PHE A 80 -12.75 3.93 -24.99
CA PHE A 80 -12.62 2.64 -25.64
C PHE A 80 -13.38 1.54 -24.90
N GLU A 81 -13.60 0.43 -25.60
CA GLU A 81 -14.22 -0.79 -25.10
C GLU A 81 -13.30 -1.99 -25.33
N ASN A 82 -13.54 -3.07 -24.60
CA ASN A 82 -12.79 -4.34 -24.73
C ASN A 82 -11.26 -4.20 -24.55
N GLN A 83 -10.80 -3.18 -23.84
CA GLN A 83 -9.39 -3.02 -23.45
C GLN A 83 -9.17 -3.61 -22.06
N LEU A 84 -7.95 -4.09 -21.76
CA LEU A 84 -7.61 -4.46 -20.39
C LEU A 84 -7.39 -3.20 -19.56
N VAL A 85 -8.30 -2.95 -18.63
CA VAL A 85 -8.25 -1.84 -17.69
C VAL A 85 -8.04 -2.40 -16.29
N VAL A 86 -7.05 -1.88 -15.58
CA VAL A 86 -6.72 -2.32 -14.22
C VAL A 86 -6.67 -1.13 -13.27
N HIS A 87 -6.98 -1.36 -12.00
CA HIS A 87 -6.69 -0.38 -10.94
C HIS A 87 -5.60 -0.88 -9.99
N THR A 88 -5.05 0.04 -9.21
CA THR A 88 -3.95 -0.24 -8.26
C THR A 88 -4.39 -0.21 -6.79
N SER A 89 -5.71 -0.27 -6.52
CA SER A 89 -6.24 -0.22 -5.15
C SER A 89 -6.17 -1.57 -4.44
N GLY A 90 -5.75 -1.56 -3.18
CA GLY A 90 -5.82 -2.71 -2.30
C GLY A 90 -7.24 -3.01 -1.80
N ASN A 91 -8.10 -1.99 -1.71
CA ASN A 91 -9.42 -2.09 -1.09
C ASN A 91 -10.60 -2.18 -2.08
N THR A 92 -10.44 -1.66 -3.30
CA THR A 92 -11.52 -1.59 -4.29
C THR A 92 -11.73 -2.92 -5.01
N SER A 93 -12.99 -3.33 -5.24
CA SER A 93 -13.31 -4.53 -6.03
C SER A 93 -12.93 -4.34 -7.49
N ILE A 94 -12.57 -5.44 -8.18
CA ILE A 94 -12.38 -5.46 -9.64
C ILE A 94 -13.62 -4.95 -10.39
N GLU A 95 -14.79 -5.14 -9.81
CA GLU A 95 -16.08 -4.69 -10.36
C GLU A 95 -16.24 -3.17 -10.43
N ALA A 96 -15.35 -2.40 -9.80
CA ALA A 96 -15.34 -0.94 -9.94
C ALA A 96 -14.92 -0.50 -11.35
N ILE A 97 -14.24 -1.37 -12.10
CA ILE A 97 -13.97 -1.15 -13.51
C ILE A 97 -15.25 -1.38 -14.31
N ASP A 98 -15.59 -0.48 -15.23
CA ASP A 98 -16.77 -0.60 -16.08
C ASP A 98 -16.70 -1.83 -16.99
N SER A 99 -17.79 -2.60 -17.06
CA SER A 99 -17.86 -3.88 -17.79
C SER A 99 -17.74 -3.77 -19.31
N LYS A 100 -17.76 -2.57 -19.88
CA LYS A 100 -17.43 -2.37 -21.29
C LYS A 100 -15.96 -2.72 -21.61
N ASN A 101 -15.11 -2.77 -20.58
CA ASN A 101 -13.71 -3.14 -20.67
C ASN A 101 -13.43 -4.45 -19.92
N ARG A 102 -12.38 -5.16 -20.30
CA ARG A 102 -11.86 -6.32 -19.58
C ARG A 102 -11.21 -5.82 -18.29
N ARG A 103 -11.62 -6.39 -17.17
CA ARG A 103 -11.33 -5.88 -15.84
C ARG A 103 -10.14 -6.60 -15.20
N GLY A 104 -9.29 -5.85 -14.50
CA GLY A 104 -8.20 -6.44 -13.73
C GLY A 104 -7.75 -5.56 -12.58
N VAL A 105 -6.82 -6.08 -11.81
CA VAL A 105 -6.12 -5.38 -10.72
C VAL A 105 -4.63 -5.62 -10.83
N PHE A 106 -3.88 -4.54 -10.67
CA PHE A 106 -2.42 -4.52 -10.65
C PHE A 106 -1.96 -3.78 -9.39
N TYR A 107 -1.96 -4.47 -8.25
CA TYR A 107 -1.74 -3.87 -6.93
C TYR A 107 -0.35 -4.21 -6.36
N PRO A 108 0.63 -3.30 -6.44
CA PRO A 108 1.88 -3.41 -5.71
C PRO A 108 1.64 -3.08 -4.23
N LEU A 109 1.91 -4.05 -3.35
CA LEU A 109 1.72 -3.88 -1.91
C LEU A 109 2.94 -3.20 -1.30
N GLN A 110 2.93 -1.88 -1.28
CA GLN A 110 3.99 -1.05 -0.69
C GLN A 110 3.47 0.35 -0.37
N THR A 111 4.10 1.00 0.61
CA THR A 111 3.95 2.43 0.84
C THR A 111 4.64 3.21 -0.27
N MET A 112 3.91 4.08 -0.94
CA MET A 112 4.41 4.87 -2.06
C MET A 112 4.51 6.36 -1.69
N ASN A 113 5.62 6.98 -2.01
CA ASN A 113 5.79 8.44 -2.00
C ASN A 113 6.61 8.85 -3.24
N LYS A 114 6.68 10.14 -3.53
CA LYS A 114 7.45 10.65 -4.68
C LYS A 114 8.92 10.96 -4.35
N GLN A 115 9.25 11.04 -3.06
CA GLN A 115 10.58 11.49 -2.61
C GLN A 115 11.59 10.35 -2.56
N THR A 116 11.12 9.13 -2.35
CA THR A 116 11.97 7.93 -2.25
C THR A 116 11.57 6.94 -3.33
N LEU A 117 12.52 6.58 -4.18
CA LEU A 117 12.28 5.58 -5.22
C LEU A 117 12.08 4.20 -4.57
N VAL A 118 11.04 3.51 -5.03
CA VAL A 118 10.72 2.17 -4.56
C VAL A 118 11.57 1.14 -5.29
N ASP A 119 12.24 0.29 -4.54
CA ASP A 119 12.87 -0.93 -5.06
C ASP A 119 11.80 -2.00 -5.31
N PHE A 120 11.24 -2.00 -6.52
CA PHE A 120 10.17 -2.92 -6.89
C PHE A 120 10.56 -4.39 -6.82
N THR A 121 11.85 -4.76 -6.87
CA THR A 121 12.28 -6.16 -6.73
C THR A 121 11.87 -6.78 -5.39
N LYS A 122 11.63 -5.93 -4.39
CA LYS A 122 11.17 -6.33 -3.05
C LYS A 122 9.65 -6.28 -2.88
N VAL A 123 8.92 -5.66 -3.83
CA VAL A 123 7.49 -5.40 -3.71
C VAL A 123 6.66 -6.59 -4.19
N PRO A 124 5.75 -7.11 -3.36
CA PRO A 124 4.75 -8.08 -3.82
C PRO A 124 3.72 -7.41 -4.73
N PHE A 125 3.44 -8.04 -5.88
CA PHE A 125 2.34 -7.67 -6.76
C PHE A 125 1.16 -8.62 -6.58
N CYS A 126 0.01 -8.07 -6.22
CA CYS A 126 -1.25 -8.81 -6.12
C CYS A 126 -2.07 -8.55 -7.37
N LEU A 127 -2.32 -9.60 -8.14
CA LEU A 127 -2.97 -9.53 -9.45
C LEU A 127 -4.33 -10.20 -9.43
N GLU A 128 -5.27 -9.63 -10.17
CA GLU A 128 -6.59 -10.19 -10.44
C GLU A 128 -7.00 -9.87 -11.88
N ALA A 129 -7.62 -10.83 -12.58
CA ALA A 129 -8.20 -10.61 -13.89
C ALA A 129 -9.40 -11.55 -14.10
N GLU A 130 -10.33 -11.18 -14.98
CA GLU A 130 -11.53 -11.98 -15.27
C GLU A 130 -11.24 -13.23 -16.11
N ASN A 131 -10.13 -13.23 -16.85
CA ASN A 131 -9.74 -14.35 -17.68
C ASN A 131 -8.23 -14.63 -17.61
N THR A 132 -7.86 -15.82 -18.04
CA THR A 132 -6.48 -16.32 -17.95
C THR A 132 -5.49 -15.54 -18.83
N ASN A 133 -5.91 -15.10 -20.01
CA ASN A 133 -5.00 -14.38 -20.92
C ASN A 133 -4.62 -13.01 -20.36
N ASP A 134 -5.59 -12.28 -19.82
CA ASP A 134 -5.34 -11.00 -19.15
C ASP A 134 -4.50 -11.18 -17.90
N PHE A 135 -4.76 -12.25 -17.11
CA PHE A 135 -3.93 -12.57 -15.95
C PHE A 135 -2.46 -12.81 -16.36
N HIS A 136 -2.21 -13.59 -17.42
CA HIS A 136 -0.86 -13.83 -17.91
C HIS A 136 -0.17 -12.55 -18.41
N LEU A 137 -0.92 -11.65 -19.07
CA LEU A 137 -0.37 -10.35 -19.47
C LEU A 137 0.02 -9.51 -18.26
N LEU A 138 -0.84 -9.44 -17.23
CA LEU A 138 -0.52 -8.73 -15.98
C LEU A 138 0.65 -9.38 -15.23
N GLN A 139 0.71 -10.72 -15.21
CA GLN A 139 1.81 -11.45 -14.61
C GLN A 139 3.14 -11.16 -15.33
N ARG A 140 3.13 -11.15 -16.67
CA ARG A 140 4.30 -10.76 -17.46
C ARG A 140 4.71 -9.32 -17.13
N LEU A 141 3.78 -8.38 -17.09
CA LEU A 141 4.08 -6.97 -16.76
C LEU A 141 4.66 -6.84 -15.36
N ALA A 142 4.11 -7.53 -14.36
CA ALA A 142 4.61 -7.51 -12.99
C ALA A 142 6.01 -8.17 -12.88
N SER A 143 6.26 -9.25 -13.65
CA SER A 143 7.55 -9.97 -13.62
C SER A 143 8.73 -9.14 -14.09
N LEU A 144 8.48 -8.07 -14.87
CA LEU A 144 9.51 -7.10 -15.25
C LEU A 144 10.03 -6.29 -14.05
N LEU A 145 9.25 -6.20 -12.98
CA LEU A 145 9.57 -5.40 -11.80
C LEU A 145 9.88 -6.25 -10.57
N SER A 146 9.20 -7.38 -10.39
CA SER A 146 9.32 -8.22 -9.19
C SER A 146 9.09 -9.70 -9.50
N THR A 147 9.77 -10.56 -8.75
CA THR A 147 9.49 -12.02 -8.75
C THR A 147 8.38 -12.43 -7.77
N LYS A 148 7.91 -11.48 -6.92
CA LYS A 148 6.91 -11.73 -5.87
C LYS A 148 5.51 -11.44 -6.41
N ILE A 149 4.90 -12.39 -7.09
CA ILE A 149 3.61 -12.23 -7.77
C ILE A 149 2.59 -13.19 -7.15
N TYR A 150 1.42 -12.66 -6.77
CA TYR A 150 0.36 -13.39 -6.09
C TYR A 150 -0.97 -13.19 -6.82
N ALA A 151 -1.68 -14.28 -7.10
CA ALA A 151 -3.05 -14.24 -7.58
C ALA A 151 -4.00 -14.11 -6.37
N LEU A 152 -4.69 -13.00 -6.25
CA LEU A 152 -5.63 -12.74 -5.17
C LEU A 152 -6.91 -12.15 -5.73
N ASN A 153 -8.05 -12.71 -5.34
CA ASN A 153 -9.34 -12.11 -5.66
C ASN A 153 -9.60 -10.84 -4.83
N SER A 154 -10.63 -10.09 -5.19
CA SER A 154 -10.98 -8.82 -4.54
C SER A 154 -11.23 -8.95 -3.03
N TYR A 155 -11.79 -10.07 -2.56
CA TYR A 155 -11.98 -10.31 -1.12
C TYR A 155 -10.64 -10.53 -0.40
N GLN A 156 -9.80 -11.42 -0.92
CA GLN A 156 -8.49 -11.72 -0.36
C GLN A 156 -7.59 -10.47 -0.32
N ARG A 157 -7.64 -9.66 -1.38
CA ARG A 157 -6.88 -8.41 -1.45
C ARG A 157 -7.33 -7.40 -0.39
N ARG A 158 -8.65 -7.26 -0.15
CA ARG A 158 -9.18 -6.40 0.93
C ARG A 158 -8.74 -6.88 2.31
N VAL A 159 -8.76 -8.18 2.56
CA VAL A 159 -8.26 -8.76 3.82
C VAL A 159 -6.76 -8.47 3.99
N LEU A 160 -5.97 -8.67 2.93
CA LEU A 160 -4.54 -8.35 2.94
C LEU A 160 -4.28 -6.87 3.19
N HIS A 161 -5.06 -5.98 2.55
CA HIS A 161 -4.94 -4.55 2.76
C HIS A 161 -5.28 -4.15 4.20
N LEU A 162 -6.35 -4.71 4.78
CA LEU A 162 -6.67 -4.52 6.19
C LEU A 162 -5.51 -4.95 7.11
N ALA A 163 -4.92 -6.13 6.87
CA ALA A 163 -3.76 -6.58 7.64
C ALA A 163 -2.54 -5.66 7.47
N ALA A 164 -2.32 -5.14 6.26
CA ALA A 164 -1.25 -4.19 5.99
C ALA A 164 -1.43 -2.84 6.73
N VAL A 165 -2.66 -2.38 6.95
CA VAL A 165 -2.96 -1.20 7.77
C VAL A 165 -2.46 -1.41 9.21
N PHE A 166 -2.67 -2.59 9.80
CA PHE A 166 -2.15 -2.91 11.15
C PHE A 166 -0.62 -2.86 11.18
N ILE A 167 0.05 -3.51 10.20
CA ILE A 167 1.52 -3.60 10.18
C ILE A 167 2.17 -2.25 9.88
N ASN A 168 1.61 -1.47 8.98
CA ASN A 168 2.25 -0.25 8.48
C ASN A 168 1.67 1.02 9.14
N ASN A 169 0.39 1.31 8.91
CA ASN A 169 -0.18 2.59 9.32
C ASN A 169 -0.30 2.73 10.84
N PHE A 170 -0.81 1.69 11.52
CA PHE A 170 -0.93 1.74 12.97
C PHE A 170 0.41 1.70 13.68
N SER A 171 1.35 0.86 13.21
CA SER A 171 2.71 0.84 13.76
C SER A 171 3.40 2.19 13.61
N ASN A 172 3.29 2.83 12.44
CA ASN A 172 3.85 4.18 12.24
C ASN A 172 3.23 5.20 13.20
N HIS A 173 1.92 5.13 13.44
CA HIS A 173 1.26 6.03 14.39
C HIS A 173 1.70 5.78 15.84
N LEU A 174 1.94 4.53 16.24
CA LEU A 174 2.47 4.19 17.56
C LEU A 174 3.91 4.72 17.75
N VAL A 175 4.73 4.68 16.69
CA VAL A 175 6.07 5.30 16.71
C VAL A 175 5.93 6.82 16.90
N TYR A 176 5.03 7.47 16.15
CA TYR A 176 4.75 8.90 16.31
C TYR A 176 4.32 9.26 17.75
N ILE A 177 3.43 8.47 18.37
CA ILE A 177 3.04 8.67 19.77
C ILE A 177 4.27 8.59 20.69
N SER A 178 5.15 7.60 20.48
CA SER A 178 6.38 7.43 21.24
C SER A 178 7.32 8.63 21.10
N GLU A 179 7.45 9.19 19.89
CA GLU A 179 8.21 10.42 19.63
C GLU A 179 7.64 11.60 20.40
N GLN A 180 6.30 11.77 20.41
CA GLN A 180 5.67 12.88 21.15
C GLN A 180 5.87 12.73 22.67
N ILE A 181 5.68 11.53 23.24
CA ILE A 181 5.94 11.26 24.66
C ILE A 181 7.39 11.59 25.03
N CYS A 182 8.35 11.17 24.24
CA CYS A 182 9.77 11.50 24.46
C CYS A 182 10.01 13.00 24.41
N LYS A 183 9.46 13.69 23.41
CA LYS A 183 9.60 15.13 23.22
C LYS A 183 9.01 15.94 24.38
N GLU A 184 7.80 15.57 24.85
CA GLU A 184 7.11 16.23 25.96
C GLU A 184 7.86 16.10 27.28
N ASN A 185 8.68 15.05 27.42
CA ASN A 185 9.46 14.76 28.63
C ASN A 185 10.99 14.96 28.45
N GLU A 186 11.40 15.68 27.41
CA GLU A 186 12.81 16.01 27.13
C GLU A 186 13.74 14.77 27.05
N VAL A 187 13.20 13.62 26.60
CA VAL A 187 13.94 12.39 26.38
C VAL A 187 14.33 12.27 24.89
N PRO A 188 15.61 12.09 24.54
CA PRO A 188 16.00 11.91 23.15
C PRO A 188 15.40 10.63 22.55
N PHE A 189 14.60 10.76 21.49
CA PHE A 189 13.91 9.63 20.85
C PHE A 189 14.90 8.63 20.23
N GLU A 190 16.08 9.09 19.84
CA GLU A 190 17.14 8.27 19.24
C GLU A 190 17.53 7.06 20.10
N ILE A 191 17.33 7.14 21.42
CA ILE A 191 17.56 6.04 22.36
C ILE A 191 16.68 4.82 22.03
N LEU A 192 15.50 5.04 21.45
CA LEU A 192 14.53 3.99 21.08
C LEU A 192 14.79 3.37 19.68
N GLN A 193 15.62 3.98 18.84
CA GLN A 193 15.87 3.47 17.48
C GLN A 193 16.39 2.01 17.43
N PRO A 194 17.33 1.59 18.30
CA PRO A 194 17.76 0.19 18.33
C PRO A 194 16.61 -0.77 18.70
N LEU A 195 15.73 -0.37 19.63
CA LEU A 195 14.58 -1.16 20.03
C LEU A 195 13.55 -1.29 18.90
N LEU A 196 13.31 -0.20 18.16
CA LEU A 196 12.44 -0.20 16.98
C LEU A 196 12.94 -1.19 15.92
N THR A 197 14.23 -1.13 15.59
CA THR A 197 14.86 -2.04 14.64
C THR A 197 14.75 -3.49 15.11
N GLU A 198 15.09 -3.79 16.37
CA GLU A 198 15.01 -5.14 16.95
C GLU A 198 13.59 -5.69 16.92
N THR A 199 12.58 -4.85 17.19
CA THR A 199 11.17 -5.25 17.18
C THR A 199 10.74 -5.85 15.84
N PHE A 200 11.12 -5.24 14.72
CA PHE A 200 10.77 -5.76 13.40
C PHE A 200 11.71 -6.87 12.90
N THR A 201 12.99 -6.84 13.29
CA THR A 201 13.97 -7.85 12.88
C THR A 201 13.63 -9.22 13.46
N LYS A 202 13.32 -9.31 14.75
CA LYS A 202 12.97 -10.59 15.39
C LYS A 202 11.71 -11.24 14.80
N LEU A 203 10.74 -10.44 14.30
CA LEU A 203 9.52 -10.95 13.67
C LEU A 203 9.77 -11.64 12.31
N GLN A 204 10.97 -11.53 11.74
CA GLN A 204 11.35 -12.28 10.55
C GLN A 204 11.62 -13.77 10.84
N ASN A 205 11.97 -14.10 12.09
CA ASN A 205 12.38 -15.43 12.49
C ASN A 205 11.55 -16.04 13.63
N THR A 206 10.64 -15.26 14.23
CA THR A 206 9.83 -15.67 15.36
C THR A 206 8.38 -15.27 15.12
N SER A 207 7.41 -16.10 15.51
CA SER A 207 6.00 -15.72 15.40
C SER A 207 5.71 -14.48 16.24
N ALA A 208 4.79 -13.63 15.78
CA ALA A 208 4.39 -12.45 16.55
C ALA A 208 3.79 -12.82 17.92
N TYR A 209 3.15 -13.99 18.00
CA TYR A 209 2.62 -14.51 19.26
C TYR A 209 3.73 -14.80 20.28
N ASP A 210 4.79 -15.47 19.88
CA ASP A 210 5.91 -15.84 20.78
C ASP A 210 6.82 -14.64 21.08
N ALA A 211 6.93 -13.72 20.13
CA ALA A 211 7.74 -12.50 20.26
C ALA A 211 7.15 -11.48 21.24
N GLN A 212 5.87 -11.57 21.61
CA GLN A 212 5.21 -10.60 22.49
C GLN A 212 5.83 -10.62 23.90
N THR A 213 6.17 -9.43 24.41
CA THR A 213 6.72 -9.19 25.76
C THR A 213 6.01 -8.01 26.42
N GLY A 214 6.46 -7.60 27.58
CA GLY A 214 6.01 -6.36 28.26
C GLY A 214 5.00 -6.61 29.39
N PRO A 215 4.58 -5.51 30.08
CA PRO A 215 3.73 -5.57 31.26
C PRO A 215 2.35 -6.16 30.97
N ALA A 216 1.75 -5.85 29.83
CA ALA A 216 0.44 -6.37 29.44
C ALA A 216 0.45 -7.90 29.29
N ARG A 217 1.51 -8.51 28.69
CA ARG A 217 1.63 -9.96 28.59
C ARG A 217 1.71 -10.65 29.96
N ARG A 218 2.35 -10.01 30.93
CA ARG A 218 2.50 -10.53 32.30
C ARG A 218 1.36 -10.13 33.23
N ASN A 219 0.38 -9.39 32.72
CA ASN A 219 -0.72 -8.81 33.52
C ASN A 219 -0.23 -8.00 34.72
N ASP A 220 0.83 -7.20 34.51
CA ASP A 220 1.46 -6.33 35.53
C ASP A 220 0.66 -5.04 35.71
N SER A 221 -0.40 -5.12 36.54
CA SER A 221 -1.33 -4.01 36.75
C SER A 221 -0.68 -2.79 37.37
N LEU A 222 0.37 -2.95 38.21
CA LEU A 222 1.08 -1.85 38.84
C LEU A 222 1.82 -1.01 37.78
N THR A 223 2.60 -1.67 36.92
CA THR A 223 3.31 -0.96 35.86
C THR A 223 2.35 -0.30 34.88
N ILE A 224 1.26 -0.98 34.51
CA ILE A 224 0.21 -0.45 33.61
C ILE A 224 -0.42 0.81 34.23
N GLY A 225 -0.80 0.76 35.51
CA GLY A 225 -1.37 1.92 36.21
C GLY A 225 -0.42 3.11 36.27
N ASN A 226 0.86 2.87 36.55
CA ASN A 226 1.88 3.92 36.55
C ASN A 226 2.05 4.55 35.16
N HIS A 227 2.07 3.78 34.10
CA HIS A 227 2.14 4.32 32.73
C HIS A 227 0.93 5.18 32.38
N LEU A 228 -0.28 4.74 32.73
CA LEU A 228 -1.50 5.53 32.52
C LEU A 228 -1.50 6.84 33.29
N ALA A 229 -0.93 6.85 34.51
CA ALA A 229 -0.79 8.06 35.30
C ALA A 229 0.22 9.08 34.73
N MET A 230 1.21 8.60 33.96
CA MET A 230 2.21 9.46 33.31
C MET A 230 1.70 10.09 32.00
N LEU A 231 0.65 9.56 31.40
CA LEU A 231 0.11 10.08 30.14
C LEU A 231 -0.87 11.23 30.44
N ASP A 232 -0.59 12.44 29.96
CA ASP A 232 -1.52 13.57 30.06
C ASP A 232 -2.54 13.59 28.92
N ASN A 233 -2.16 13.12 27.72
CA ASN A 233 -3.02 13.09 26.54
C ASN A 233 -4.07 11.97 26.64
N ASN A 234 -5.35 12.33 26.71
CA ASN A 234 -6.44 11.36 26.83
C ASN A 234 -6.51 10.37 25.66
N ASN A 235 -6.25 10.82 24.43
CA ASN A 235 -6.23 9.92 23.25
C ASN A 235 -5.11 8.87 23.37
N TYR A 236 -3.94 9.25 23.91
CA TYR A 236 -2.85 8.29 24.13
C TYR A 236 -3.19 7.28 25.24
N LYS A 237 -3.91 7.72 26.29
CA LYS A 237 -4.43 6.81 27.33
C LYS A 237 -5.38 5.78 26.73
N GLU A 238 -6.35 6.21 25.96
CA GLU A 238 -7.33 5.32 25.31
C GLU A 238 -6.64 4.29 24.40
N ILE A 239 -5.68 4.72 23.57
CA ILE A 239 -4.91 3.83 22.70
C ILE A 239 -4.10 2.83 23.55
N TYR A 240 -3.44 3.28 24.61
CA TYR A 240 -2.68 2.43 25.52
C TYR A 240 -3.57 1.38 26.16
N GLU A 241 -4.74 1.76 26.68
CA GLU A 241 -5.71 0.86 27.32
C GLU A 241 -6.26 -0.18 26.32
N ILE A 242 -6.67 0.26 25.12
CA ILE A 242 -7.22 -0.64 24.09
C ILE A 242 -6.19 -1.70 23.71
N ILE A 243 -4.94 -1.31 23.45
CA ILE A 243 -3.88 -2.24 23.06
C ILE A 243 -3.50 -3.15 24.23
N THR A 244 -3.38 -2.60 25.44
CA THR A 244 -3.10 -3.35 26.68
C THR A 244 -4.15 -4.44 26.91
N ASN A 245 -5.43 -4.09 26.85
CA ASN A 245 -6.53 -5.04 27.01
C ASN A 245 -6.54 -6.11 25.91
N SER A 246 -6.25 -5.74 24.66
CA SER A 246 -6.11 -6.69 23.57
C SER A 246 -4.99 -7.70 23.82
N ILE A 247 -3.83 -7.24 24.30
CA ILE A 247 -2.70 -8.13 24.66
C ILE A 247 -3.09 -9.05 25.82
N ILE A 248 -3.66 -8.53 26.90
CA ILE A 248 -4.10 -9.34 28.04
C ILE A 248 -5.10 -10.41 27.59
N ASN A 249 -6.08 -10.06 26.78
CA ASN A 249 -7.08 -11.01 26.28
C ASN A 249 -6.49 -12.10 25.38
N THR A 250 -5.44 -11.78 24.64
CA THR A 250 -4.78 -12.73 23.74
C THR A 250 -3.84 -13.69 24.49
N TYR A 251 -3.09 -13.15 25.46
CA TYR A 251 -1.99 -13.88 26.10
C TYR A 251 -2.27 -14.25 27.57
N GLY A 252 -3.21 -13.57 28.22
CA GLY A 252 -3.52 -13.73 29.63
C GLY A 252 -4.38 -14.95 29.98
N ARG A 253 -4.93 -15.65 29.01
CA ARG A 253 -5.59 -16.94 29.22
C ARG A 253 -4.49 -17.99 29.46
N LYS A 254 -4.17 -18.26 30.74
CA LYS A 254 -3.59 -19.55 31.08
C LYS A 254 -4.64 -20.60 30.68
N GLU A 255 -4.31 -21.45 29.73
CA GLU A 255 -5.01 -22.72 29.60
C GLU A 255 -4.85 -23.41 30.96
N LEU A 256 -5.98 -23.61 31.66
CA LEU A 256 -6.09 -24.40 32.85
C LEU A 256 -6.08 -25.87 32.46
#